data_c023a0c43a0b941e51353eaf9fe9d9f9
#
_entry.id   c023a0c43a0b941e51353eaf9fe9d9f9
#
_cell.length_a   1.000
_cell.length_b   1.000
_cell.length_c   1.000
_cell.angle_alpha   90.00
_cell.angle_beta   90.00
_cell.angle_gamma   90.00
#
_symmetry.space_group_name_H-M   'P 1'
#
loop_
_entity.id
_entity.type
_entity.pdbx_description
1 polymer ?
#
loop_
_entity_poly.entity_id
_entity_poly.type
_entity_poly.pdbx_seq_one_letter_code
_entity_poly.pdbx_strand_id
1 'polypeptide(L)'
;MKKLFLNFFNTLLFLIFLSLTHVNADELFNKGKEVFLEAGNCAACHMLTDAGSNAMVGPNLIEIRPDIQRILMAVRNGIGVLPAMEGILSDEEIEAVAHYTSIAADQ
;
A
#
# COMPACT_ATOMS: atom_id res chain seq x y z
N MET A 1 28.55 -24.39 30.64
CA MET A 1 27.18 -24.77 30.31
C MET A 1 26.21 -23.57 30.29
N LYS A 2 26.22 -22.73 31.32
CA LYS A 2 25.30 -21.58 31.37
C LYS A 2 25.47 -20.58 30.22
N LYS A 3 26.70 -20.30 29.76
CA LYS A 3 26.98 -19.39 28.66
C LYS A 3 26.52 -19.96 27.30
N LEU A 4 26.64 -21.25 27.07
CA LEU A 4 26.21 -21.94 25.86
C LEU A 4 24.68 -21.92 25.72
N PHE A 5 23.97 -22.16 26.82
CA PHE A 5 22.52 -22.12 26.86
C PHE A 5 21.96 -20.71 26.65
N LEU A 6 22.59 -19.70 27.24
CA LEU A 6 22.22 -18.28 27.05
C LEU A 6 22.43 -17.82 25.61
N ASN A 7 23.54 -18.22 24.98
CA ASN A 7 23.82 -17.92 23.59
C ASN A 7 22.82 -18.59 22.65
N PHE A 8 22.48 -19.86 22.92
CA PHE A 8 21.49 -20.60 22.14
C PHE A 8 20.10 -19.97 22.25
N PHE A 9 19.70 -19.58 23.46
CA PHE A 9 18.43 -18.91 23.72
C PHE A 9 18.36 -17.53 23.04
N ASN A 10 19.44 -16.76 23.08
CA ASN A 10 19.54 -15.45 22.45
C ASN A 10 19.52 -15.56 20.91
N THR A 11 20.16 -16.57 20.35
CA THR A 11 20.16 -16.83 18.89
C THR A 11 18.78 -17.30 18.44
N LEU A 12 18.10 -18.13 19.20
CA LEU A 12 16.75 -18.58 18.92
C LEU A 12 15.74 -17.42 18.99
N LEU A 13 15.86 -16.56 20.00
CA LEU A 13 15.03 -15.37 20.15
C LEU A 13 15.23 -14.39 18.98
N PHE A 14 16.46 -14.22 18.50
CA PHE A 14 16.79 -13.38 17.36
C PHE A 14 16.21 -13.94 16.05
N LEU A 15 16.25 -15.26 15.84
CA LEU A 15 15.67 -15.94 14.68
C LEU A 15 14.13 -15.84 14.67
N ILE A 16 13.50 -15.91 15.84
CA ILE A 16 12.04 -15.73 15.97
C ILE A 16 11.65 -14.29 15.66
N PHE A 17 12.46 -13.31 16.05
CA PHE A 17 12.21 -11.90 15.76
C PHE A 17 12.35 -11.56 14.26
N LEU A 18 13.26 -12.24 13.54
CA LEU A 18 13.42 -12.07 12.09
C LEU A 18 12.25 -12.63 11.28
N SER A 19 11.52 -13.61 11.82
CA SER A 19 10.39 -14.22 11.09
C SER A 19 9.08 -13.43 11.20
N LEU A 20 9.02 -12.37 12.01
CA LEU A 20 7.81 -11.59 12.25
C LEU A 20 7.64 -10.35 11.33
N THR A 21 8.58 -10.09 10.42
CA THR A 21 8.57 -8.85 9.62
C THR A 21 8.42 -9.04 8.11
N HIS A 22 8.02 -10.20 7.63
CA HIS A 22 7.76 -10.38 6.22
C HIS A 22 6.30 -10.04 5.88
N VAL A 23 6.03 -8.74 5.69
CA VAL A 23 4.89 -8.35 4.88
C VAL A 23 5.23 -8.75 3.46
N ASN A 24 4.56 -9.77 2.94
CA ASN A 24 4.73 -10.22 1.58
C ASN A 24 4.27 -9.10 0.63
N ALA A 25 5.05 -8.80 -0.42
CA ALA A 25 4.70 -7.82 -1.44
C ALA A 25 3.33 -8.11 -2.08
N ASP A 26 2.96 -9.40 -2.23
CA ASP A 26 1.67 -9.82 -2.75
C ASP A 26 0.51 -9.49 -1.78
N GLU A 27 0.71 -9.62 -0.48
CA GLU A 27 -0.29 -9.23 0.53
C GLU A 27 -0.50 -7.72 0.52
N LEU A 28 0.58 -6.94 0.40
CA LEU A 28 0.52 -5.48 0.34
C LEU A 28 -0.20 -5.02 -0.94
N PHE A 29 0.08 -5.64 -2.08
CA PHE A 29 -0.60 -5.38 -3.35
C PHE A 29 -2.10 -5.68 -3.25
N ASN A 30 -2.47 -6.84 -2.73
CA ASN A 30 -3.86 -7.25 -2.57
C ASN A 30 -4.62 -6.36 -1.59
N LYS A 31 -3.98 -5.96 -0.49
CA LYS A 31 -4.54 -4.99 0.46
C LYS A 31 -4.76 -3.63 -0.20
N GLY A 32 -3.80 -3.18 -0.97
CA GLY A 32 -3.91 -1.92 -1.72
C GLY A 32 -5.05 -1.93 -2.74
N LYS A 33 -5.23 -3.05 -3.44
CA LYS A 33 -6.35 -3.23 -4.37
C LYS A 33 -7.69 -3.17 -3.65
N GLU A 34 -7.81 -3.82 -2.50
CA GLU A 34 -9.01 -3.76 -1.66
C GLU A 34 -9.31 -2.31 -1.23
N VAL A 35 -8.31 -1.57 -0.75
CA VAL A 35 -8.47 -0.16 -0.39
C VAL A 35 -8.90 0.69 -1.58
N PHE A 36 -8.32 0.48 -2.75
CA PHE A 36 -8.66 1.19 -3.99
C PHE A 36 -10.13 0.98 -4.38
N LEU A 37 -10.61 -0.24 -4.24
CA LEU A 37 -11.98 -0.61 -4.62
C LEU A 37 -13.03 -0.26 -3.55
N GLU A 38 -12.67 -0.33 -2.27
CA GLU A 38 -13.63 -0.25 -1.15
C GLU A 38 -13.38 0.97 -0.27
N ALA A 39 -12.48 0.88 0.70
CA ALA A 39 -12.33 1.90 1.74
C ALA A 39 -11.91 3.28 1.21
N GLY A 40 -11.05 3.32 0.20
CA GLY A 40 -10.62 4.57 -0.44
C GLY A 40 -11.55 5.03 -1.54
N ASN A 41 -12.36 4.14 -2.08
CA ASN A 41 -13.28 4.39 -3.19
C ASN A 41 -12.62 5.09 -4.40
N CYS A 42 -11.36 4.78 -4.65
CA CYS A 42 -10.57 5.41 -5.71
C CYS A 42 -11.12 5.08 -7.11
N ALA A 43 -11.66 3.86 -7.25
CA ALA A 43 -12.26 3.35 -8.49
C ALA A 43 -13.47 4.16 -8.97
N ALA A 44 -14.12 4.89 -8.08
CA ALA A 44 -15.26 5.75 -8.43
C ALA A 44 -14.85 6.92 -9.34
N CYS A 45 -13.59 7.34 -9.30
CA CYS A 45 -13.09 8.50 -10.02
C CYS A 45 -11.96 8.20 -10.99
N HIS A 46 -11.14 7.18 -10.73
CA HIS A 46 -9.93 6.89 -11.48
C HIS A 46 -10.02 5.63 -12.33
N MET A 47 -9.61 5.75 -13.59
CA MET A 47 -9.37 4.60 -14.46
C MET A 47 -8.12 3.85 -13.99
N LEU A 48 -8.25 2.54 -13.82
CA LEU A 48 -7.16 1.62 -13.54
C LEU A 48 -7.56 0.22 -13.98
N THR A 49 -6.89 -0.32 -14.99
CA THR A 49 -7.27 -1.57 -15.66
C THR A 49 -7.30 -2.76 -14.70
N ASP A 50 -6.26 -2.91 -13.88
CA ASP A 50 -6.17 -4.00 -12.91
C ASP A 50 -7.33 -4.00 -11.89
N ALA A 51 -7.83 -2.82 -11.52
CA ALA A 51 -8.98 -2.66 -10.65
C ALA A 51 -10.34 -2.84 -11.39
N GLY A 52 -10.33 -2.99 -12.70
CA GLY A 52 -11.55 -3.01 -13.50
C GLY A 52 -12.30 -1.68 -13.54
N SER A 53 -11.64 -0.58 -13.19
CA SER A 53 -12.23 0.75 -13.15
C SER A 53 -12.05 1.49 -14.48
N ASN A 54 -13.14 2.03 -15.00
CA ASN A 54 -13.18 2.84 -16.22
C ASN A 54 -13.63 4.28 -15.94
N ALA A 55 -13.64 4.70 -14.69
CA ALA A 55 -14.07 6.05 -14.31
C ALA A 55 -13.14 7.13 -14.87
N MET A 56 -13.70 8.25 -15.29
CA MET A 56 -12.98 9.35 -15.95
C MET A 56 -13.22 10.70 -15.22
N VAL A 57 -13.56 10.66 -13.95
CA VAL A 57 -13.76 11.86 -13.13
C VAL A 57 -12.42 12.46 -12.70
N GLY A 58 -11.51 11.59 -12.23
CA GLY A 58 -10.13 11.94 -11.92
C GLY A 58 -9.18 11.64 -13.09
N PRO A 59 -7.88 11.97 -12.93
CA PRO A 59 -6.87 11.59 -13.91
C PRO A 59 -6.84 10.08 -14.18
N ASN A 60 -6.62 9.73 -15.44
CA ASN A 60 -6.40 8.35 -15.86
C ASN A 60 -5.02 7.89 -15.37
N LEU A 61 -5.00 6.97 -14.39
CA LEU A 61 -3.77 6.51 -13.76
C LEU A 61 -2.86 5.73 -14.71
N ILE A 62 -3.44 5.07 -15.72
CA ILE A 62 -2.67 4.35 -16.77
C ILE A 62 -1.88 5.34 -17.64
N GLU A 63 -2.43 6.51 -17.89
CA GLU A 63 -1.75 7.55 -18.69
C GLU A 63 -0.66 8.26 -17.90
N ILE A 64 -0.98 8.68 -16.66
CA ILE A 64 -0.05 9.50 -15.87
C ILE A 64 1.03 8.68 -15.16
N ARG A 65 0.81 7.39 -14.91
CA ARG A 65 1.76 6.47 -14.27
C ARG A 65 2.49 7.12 -13.09
N PRO A 66 1.75 7.51 -12.05
CA PRO A 66 2.35 8.23 -10.93
C PRO A 66 3.29 7.32 -10.14
N ASP A 67 4.43 7.86 -9.72
CA ASP A 67 5.30 7.16 -8.77
C ASP A 67 4.68 7.12 -7.37
N ILE A 68 5.19 6.24 -6.53
CA ILE A 68 4.64 5.99 -5.20
C ILE A 68 4.66 7.24 -4.31
N GLN A 69 5.68 8.09 -4.39
CA GLN A 69 5.77 9.29 -3.57
C GLN A 69 4.72 10.31 -3.96
N ARG A 70 4.47 10.45 -5.25
CA ARG A 70 3.41 11.32 -5.77
C ARG A 70 2.03 10.85 -5.31
N ILE A 71 1.80 9.53 -5.33
CA ILE A 71 0.53 8.96 -4.85
C ILE A 71 0.37 9.20 -3.35
N LEU A 72 1.40 8.91 -2.56
CA LEU A 72 1.38 9.13 -1.11
C LEU A 72 1.04 10.58 -0.76
N MET A 73 1.67 11.55 -1.41
CA MET A 73 1.39 12.97 -1.19
C MET A 73 -0.04 13.33 -1.55
N ALA A 74 -0.54 12.88 -2.70
CA ALA A 74 -1.89 13.18 -3.17
C ALA A 74 -2.96 12.55 -2.27
N VAL A 75 -2.76 11.30 -1.85
CA VAL A 75 -3.70 10.58 -1.00
C VAL A 75 -3.71 11.16 0.42
N ARG A 76 -2.56 11.43 1.01
CA ARG A 76 -2.48 11.99 2.36
C ARG A 76 -3.08 13.39 2.44
N ASN A 77 -2.67 14.26 1.54
CA ASN A 77 -2.95 15.70 1.62
C ASN A 77 -4.16 16.14 0.80
N GLY A 78 -4.61 15.29 -0.11
CA GLY A 78 -5.58 15.69 -1.13
C GLY A 78 -4.95 16.57 -2.21
N ILE A 79 -5.62 16.66 -3.34
CA ILE A 79 -5.27 17.56 -4.45
C ILE A 79 -6.51 17.85 -5.29
N GLY A 80 -6.79 19.11 -5.56
CA GLY A 80 -7.99 19.49 -6.29
C GLY A 80 -9.26 18.98 -5.59
N VAL A 81 -10.08 18.21 -6.30
CA VAL A 81 -11.30 17.61 -5.74
C VAL A 81 -11.06 16.31 -4.97
N LEU A 82 -9.85 15.74 -5.06
CA LEU A 82 -9.46 14.60 -4.24
C LEU A 82 -9.31 15.03 -2.78
N PRO A 83 -10.12 14.52 -1.86
CA PRO A 83 -10.00 14.87 -0.46
C PRO A 83 -8.73 14.26 0.17
N ALA A 84 -8.22 14.90 1.22
CA ALA A 84 -7.18 14.31 2.04
C ALA A 84 -7.71 13.06 2.75
N MET A 85 -7.03 11.93 2.56
CA MET A 85 -7.43 10.65 3.15
C MET A 85 -6.75 10.36 4.50
N GLU A 86 -5.79 11.19 4.91
CA GLU A 86 -5.19 11.09 6.23
C GLU A 86 -6.27 11.29 7.32
N GLY A 87 -6.32 10.35 8.28
CA GLY A 87 -7.37 10.31 9.29
C GLY A 87 -8.66 9.60 8.87
N ILE A 88 -8.85 9.34 7.57
CA ILE A 88 -9.97 8.52 7.02
C ILE A 88 -9.48 7.10 6.77
N LEU A 89 -8.35 6.95 6.09
CA LEU A 89 -7.63 5.70 5.93
C LEU A 89 -6.51 5.61 6.97
N SER A 90 -6.20 4.40 7.41
CA SER A 90 -5.02 4.16 8.25
C SER A 90 -3.73 4.39 7.46
N ASP A 91 -2.61 4.59 8.15
CA ASP A 91 -1.30 4.69 7.50
C ASP A 91 -0.98 3.45 6.67
N GLU A 92 -1.31 2.26 7.18
CA GLU A 92 -1.10 1.00 6.45
C GLU A 92 -1.98 0.92 5.19
N GLU A 93 -3.20 1.40 5.24
CA GLU A 93 -4.09 1.47 4.07
C GLU A 93 -3.58 2.45 3.02
N ILE A 94 -3.08 3.60 3.45
CA ILE A 94 -2.49 4.61 2.55
C ILE A 94 -1.24 4.06 1.87
N GLU A 95 -0.34 3.43 2.63
CA GLU A 95 0.86 2.78 2.08
C GLU A 95 0.49 1.65 1.11
N ALA A 96 -0.48 0.83 1.46
CA ALA A 96 -0.93 -0.28 0.63
C ALA A 96 -1.54 0.21 -0.69
N VAL A 97 -2.43 1.20 -0.66
CA VAL A 97 -3.05 1.72 -1.88
C VAL A 97 -2.05 2.44 -2.78
N ALA A 98 -1.06 3.12 -2.19
CA ALA A 98 0.01 3.75 -2.97
C ALA A 98 0.90 2.71 -3.65
N HIS A 99 1.27 1.66 -2.93
CA HIS A 99 2.01 0.52 -3.48
C HIS A 99 1.26 -0.14 -4.64
N TYR A 100 0.00 -0.50 -4.41
CA TYR A 100 -0.86 -1.09 -5.42
C TYR A 100 -0.97 -0.22 -6.68
N THR A 101 -1.34 1.03 -6.49
CA THR A 101 -1.60 1.96 -7.60
C THR A 101 -0.35 2.20 -8.45
N SER A 102 0.82 2.37 -7.82
CA SER A 102 2.07 2.59 -8.55
C SER A 102 2.45 1.40 -9.45
N ILE A 103 2.20 0.18 -8.99
CA ILE A 103 2.48 -1.05 -9.75
C ILE A 103 1.41 -1.28 -10.83
N ALA A 104 0.14 -1.20 -10.46
CA ALA A 104 -0.97 -1.47 -11.37
C ALA A 104 -1.08 -0.45 -12.51
N ALA A 105 -0.70 0.80 -12.28
CA ALA A 105 -0.69 1.84 -13.30
C ALA A 105 0.44 1.69 -14.33
N ASP A 106 1.46 0.90 -14.02
CA ASP A 106 2.62 0.69 -14.89
C ASP A 106 2.52 -0.60 -15.74
N GLN A 107 1.41 -1.31 -15.64
CA GLN A 107 1.16 -2.55 -16.39
C GLN A 107 0.59 -2.33 -17.79
#